data_03c8ddaf32d8b16bc64d1bc534b055f1
#
_entry.id   03c8ddaf32d8b16bc64d1bc534b055f1
#
_cell.length_a   1.000
_cell.length_b   1.000
_cell.length_c   1.000
_cell.angle_alpha   90.00
_cell.angle_beta   90.00
_cell.angle_gamma   90.00
#
_symmetry.space_group_name_H-M   'P 1'
#
loop_
_entity.id
_entity.type
_entity.pdbx_description
1 polymer ?
#
loop_
_entity_poly.entity_id
_entity_poly.type
_entity_poly.pdbx_seq_one_letter_code
_entity_poly.pdbx_strand_id
1 'polypeptide(L)'
;PWKIDILDFLESNYMNDISMEEIANYTGRSLSTFKRDFKKCSALSPQEWLIRRRLEAARELIRKGGRKVSEICFEVGFKNLSHFSKVYKETYGIPPTEELQHETSLA
;
A
#
# COMPACT_ATOMS: atom_id res chain seq x y z
N PRO A 1 13.48 17.40 18.52
CA PRO A 1 12.85 16.99 19.76
C PRO A 1 11.48 16.35 19.56
N TRP A 2 10.67 16.80 18.59
CA TRP A 2 9.41 16.10 18.34
C TRP A 2 9.48 15.33 17.03
N LYS A 3 8.90 14.16 17.03
CA LYS A 3 8.80 13.30 15.85
C LYS A 3 7.40 12.75 15.77
N ILE A 4 6.87 12.68 14.57
CA ILE A 4 5.58 12.06 14.31
C ILE A 4 5.81 10.56 14.22
N ASP A 5 4.89 9.78 14.78
CA ASP A 5 4.96 8.32 14.70
C ASP A 5 4.90 7.87 13.24
N ILE A 6 5.87 7.07 12.83
CA ILE A 6 6.03 6.67 11.42
C ILE A 6 4.82 5.86 10.94
N LEU A 7 4.40 4.86 11.70
CA LEU A 7 3.30 4.00 11.27
C LEU A 7 1.98 4.75 11.22
N ASP A 8 1.74 5.67 12.16
CA ASP A 8 0.55 6.52 12.13
C ASP A 8 0.54 7.39 10.87
N PHE A 9 1.68 7.98 10.55
CA PHE A 9 1.80 8.80 9.35
C PHE A 9 1.54 7.98 8.08
N LEU A 10 2.14 6.78 7.99
CA LEU A 10 1.97 5.92 6.84
C LEU A 10 0.53 5.43 6.70
N GLU A 11 -0.12 5.07 7.80
CA GLU A 11 -1.53 4.67 7.77
C GLU A 11 -2.43 5.76 7.21
N SER A 12 -2.15 7.01 7.53
CA SER A 12 -2.94 8.15 7.05
C SER A 12 -2.60 8.55 5.62
N ASN A 13 -1.46 8.11 5.08
CA ASN A 13 -0.94 8.64 3.82
C ASN A 13 -0.53 7.58 2.80
N TYR A 14 -0.77 6.29 3.05
CA TYR A 14 -0.26 5.24 2.15
C TYR A 14 -0.81 5.32 0.73
N MET A 15 -1.97 5.92 0.55
CA MET A 15 -2.58 6.08 -0.78
C MET A 15 -1.98 7.24 -1.58
N ASN A 16 -1.21 8.10 -0.92
CA ASN A 16 -0.63 9.27 -1.55
C ASN A 16 0.69 8.95 -2.25
N ASP A 17 1.02 9.73 -3.25
CA ASP A 17 2.29 9.63 -3.96
C ASP A 17 3.34 10.42 -3.20
N ILE A 18 3.97 9.77 -2.23
CA ILE A 18 4.98 10.40 -1.36
C ILE A 18 6.27 9.60 -1.44
N SER A 19 7.40 10.30 -1.65
CA SER A 19 8.72 9.67 -1.67
C SER A 19 9.19 9.33 -0.24
N MET A 20 10.19 8.48 -0.13
CA MET A 20 10.79 8.14 1.16
C MET A 20 11.36 9.39 1.84
N GLU A 21 11.97 10.29 1.06
CA GLU A 21 12.52 11.54 1.58
C GLU A 21 11.42 12.44 2.15
N GLU A 22 10.31 12.52 1.44
CA GLU A 22 9.16 13.30 1.90
C GLU A 22 8.58 12.74 3.19
N ILE A 23 8.46 11.41 3.27
CA ILE A 23 7.98 10.75 4.48
C ILE A 23 8.90 11.07 5.67
N ALA A 24 10.21 11.00 5.45
CA ALA A 24 11.18 11.35 6.48
C ALA A 24 10.98 12.79 6.95
N ASN A 25 10.91 13.72 5.99
CA ASN A 25 10.73 15.14 6.29
C ASN A 25 9.43 15.41 7.06
N TYR A 26 8.31 14.87 6.60
CA TYR A 26 7.02 15.07 7.26
C TYR A 26 6.99 14.50 8.67
N THR A 27 7.77 13.47 8.94
CA THR A 27 7.82 12.87 10.27
C THR A 27 8.92 13.46 11.15
N GLY A 28 9.60 14.52 10.68
CA GLY A 28 10.63 15.21 11.45
C GLY A 28 11.96 14.48 11.50
N ARG A 29 12.28 13.70 10.46
CA ARG A 29 13.49 12.86 10.43
C ARG A 29 14.31 13.13 9.17
N SER A 30 15.64 12.88 9.25
CA SER A 30 16.45 12.70 8.06
C SER A 30 16.13 11.34 7.46
N LEU A 31 16.49 11.12 6.20
CA LEU A 31 16.26 9.82 5.56
C LEU A 31 16.94 8.68 6.31
N SER A 32 18.18 8.90 6.77
CA SER A 32 18.91 7.90 7.54
C SER A 32 18.23 7.55 8.85
N THR A 33 17.75 8.55 9.57
CA THR A 33 17.03 8.36 10.83
C THR A 33 15.71 7.63 10.58
N PHE A 34 15.01 8.01 9.51
CA PHE A 34 13.76 7.36 9.13
C PHE A 34 13.96 5.87 8.90
N LYS A 35 14.95 5.51 8.10
CA LYS A 35 15.24 4.10 7.81
C LYS A 35 15.60 3.31 9.06
N ARG A 36 16.40 3.91 9.94
CA ARG A 36 16.79 3.27 11.19
C ARG A 36 15.61 3.08 12.13
N ASP A 37 14.79 4.13 12.27
CA ASP A 37 13.61 4.07 13.15
C ASP A 37 12.56 3.10 12.61
N PHE A 38 12.41 3.03 11.29
CA PHE A 38 11.44 2.11 10.69
C PHE A 38 11.77 0.65 10.98
N LYS A 39 13.05 0.30 11.00
CA LYS A 39 13.48 -1.07 11.34
C LYS A 39 13.01 -1.49 12.73
N LYS A 40 12.80 -0.55 13.62
CA LYS A 40 12.30 -0.83 14.98
C LYS A 40 10.79 -1.05 14.97
N CYS A 41 10.09 -0.56 13.95
CA CYS A 41 8.63 -0.63 13.87
C CYS A 41 8.12 -1.84 13.10
N SER A 42 8.90 -2.35 12.16
CA SER A 42 8.43 -3.38 11.24
C SER A 42 9.58 -4.24 10.71
N ALA A 43 9.29 -5.51 10.44
CA ALA A 43 10.23 -6.40 9.77
C ALA A 43 10.31 -6.11 8.26
N LEU A 44 9.33 -5.41 7.72
CA LEU A 44 9.28 -5.04 6.31
C LEU A 44 10.07 -3.76 6.06
N SER A 45 10.57 -3.57 4.84
CA SER A 45 11.08 -2.27 4.44
C SER A 45 9.90 -1.29 4.30
N PRO A 46 10.15 0.03 4.33
CA PRO A 46 9.07 0.99 4.14
C PRO A 46 8.29 0.80 2.84
N GLN A 47 8.99 0.48 1.75
CA GLN A 47 8.34 0.26 0.46
C GLN A 47 7.48 -0.99 0.48
N GLU A 48 7.99 -2.08 1.07
CA GLU A 48 7.22 -3.32 1.21
C GLU A 48 5.98 -3.10 2.08
N TRP A 49 6.12 -2.33 3.15
CA TRP A 49 4.99 -1.99 4.02
C TRP A 49 3.91 -1.24 3.24
N LEU A 50 4.32 -0.24 2.45
CA LEU A 50 3.39 0.54 1.64
C LEU A 50 2.65 -0.33 0.61
N ILE A 51 3.40 -1.18 -0.10
CA ILE A 51 2.82 -2.08 -1.10
C ILE A 51 1.78 -2.99 -0.44
N ARG A 52 2.13 -3.61 0.68
CA ARG A 52 1.20 -4.50 1.39
C ARG A 52 -0.04 -3.78 1.86
N ARG A 53 0.11 -2.59 2.41
CA ARG A 53 -1.02 -1.82 2.90
C ARG A 53 -1.96 -1.42 1.76
N ARG A 54 -1.38 -1.03 0.64
CA ARG A 54 -2.15 -0.69 -0.57
C ARG A 54 -2.88 -1.91 -1.11
N LEU A 55 -2.24 -3.08 -1.11
CA LEU A 55 -2.88 -4.32 -1.56
C LEU A 55 -4.04 -4.71 -0.66
N GLU A 56 -3.90 -4.56 0.64
CA GLU A 56 -4.99 -4.84 1.59
C GLU A 56 -6.21 -3.96 1.30
N ALA A 57 -5.97 -2.67 1.11
CA ALA A 57 -7.05 -1.74 0.79
C ALA A 57 -7.70 -2.07 -0.54
N ALA A 58 -6.90 -2.42 -1.54
CA ALA A 58 -7.41 -2.82 -2.86
C ALA A 58 -8.29 -4.07 -2.76
N ARG A 59 -7.86 -5.05 -2.00
CA ARG A 59 -8.61 -6.30 -1.84
C ARG A 59 -9.97 -6.05 -1.20
N GLU A 60 -10.02 -5.19 -0.20
CA GLU A 60 -11.29 -4.81 0.42
C GLU A 60 -12.24 -4.18 -0.59
N LEU A 61 -11.73 -3.27 -1.43
CA LEU A 61 -12.54 -2.61 -2.46
C LEU A 61 -13.02 -3.59 -3.53
N ILE A 62 -12.15 -4.52 -3.94
CA ILE A 62 -12.51 -5.55 -4.91
C ILE A 62 -13.64 -6.43 -4.36
N ARG A 63 -13.53 -6.83 -3.10
CA ARG A 63 -14.54 -7.68 -2.46
C ARG A 63 -15.88 -6.99 -2.25
N LYS A 64 -15.87 -5.68 -2.09
CA LYS A 64 -17.11 -4.91 -2.01
C LYS A 64 -17.84 -4.88 -3.36
N GLY A 65 -17.10 -5.01 -4.46
CA GLY A 65 -17.65 -5.01 -5.81
C GLY A 65 -18.03 -3.64 -6.31
N GLY A 66 -18.49 -3.59 -7.55
CA GLY A 66 -19.00 -2.37 -8.16
C GLY A 66 -17.97 -1.42 -8.73
N ARG A 67 -16.68 -1.79 -8.71
CA ARG A 67 -15.61 -0.91 -9.20
C ARG A 67 -14.65 -1.69 -10.08
N LYS A 68 -14.06 -1.00 -11.04
CA LYS A 68 -13.08 -1.60 -11.93
C LYS A 68 -11.75 -1.77 -11.23
N VAL A 69 -11.04 -2.87 -11.54
CA VAL A 69 -9.73 -3.14 -10.97
C VAL A 69 -8.76 -2.00 -11.25
N SER A 70 -8.79 -1.42 -12.46
CA SER A 70 -7.91 -0.31 -12.81
C SER A 70 -8.16 0.93 -11.94
N GLU A 71 -9.40 1.22 -11.64
CA GLU A 71 -9.75 2.34 -10.76
C GLU A 71 -9.23 2.11 -9.34
N ILE A 72 -9.44 0.90 -8.83
CA ILE A 72 -8.98 0.53 -7.49
C ILE A 72 -7.44 0.63 -7.40
N CYS A 73 -6.76 0.14 -8.42
CA CYS A 73 -5.30 0.18 -8.49
C CYS A 73 -4.76 1.59 -8.24
N PHE A 74 -5.28 2.55 -8.98
CA PHE A 74 -4.80 3.93 -8.87
C PHE A 74 -5.28 4.63 -7.60
N GLU A 75 -6.48 4.32 -7.15
CA GLU A 75 -7.02 4.91 -5.93
C GLU A 75 -6.19 4.56 -4.70
N VAL A 76 -5.73 3.30 -4.59
CA VAL A 76 -4.96 2.88 -3.41
C VAL A 76 -3.50 3.30 -3.47
N GLY A 77 -3.05 3.91 -4.57
CA GLY A 77 -1.73 4.50 -4.65
C GLY A 77 -0.75 3.87 -5.62
N PHE A 78 -1.16 2.83 -6.36
CA PHE A 78 -0.29 2.26 -7.39
C PHE A 78 -0.30 3.17 -8.62
N LYS A 79 0.83 3.26 -9.30
CA LYS A 79 0.97 4.06 -10.51
C LYS A 79 0.91 3.23 -11.78
N ASN A 80 1.01 1.92 -11.65
CA ASN A 80 1.15 1.01 -12.79
C ASN A 80 0.31 -0.23 -12.56
N LEU A 81 -0.63 -0.47 -13.45
CA LEU A 81 -1.55 -1.61 -13.34
C LEU A 81 -0.83 -2.95 -13.42
N SER A 82 0.19 -3.06 -14.27
CA SER A 82 0.96 -4.30 -14.41
C SER A 82 1.69 -4.65 -13.13
N HIS A 83 2.31 -3.67 -12.49
CA HIS A 83 2.99 -3.86 -11.21
C HIS A 83 1.99 -4.26 -10.13
N PHE A 84 0.86 -3.57 -10.07
CA PHE A 84 -0.21 -3.89 -9.12
C PHE A 84 -0.66 -5.35 -9.27
N SER A 85 -0.98 -5.75 -10.50
CA SER A 85 -1.45 -7.11 -10.79
C SER A 85 -0.43 -8.16 -10.39
N LYS A 86 0.85 -7.90 -10.68
CA LYS A 86 1.94 -8.80 -10.34
C LYS A 86 2.07 -9.00 -8.83
N VAL A 87 2.17 -7.92 -8.06
CA VAL A 87 2.36 -8.02 -6.61
C VAL A 87 1.09 -8.54 -5.93
N TYR A 88 -0.08 -8.24 -6.47
CA TYR A 88 -1.34 -8.78 -5.97
C TYR A 88 -1.35 -10.30 -6.07
N LYS A 89 -1.02 -10.82 -7.25
CA LYS A 89 -0.96 -12.27 -7.47
C LYS A 89 0.08 -12.94 -6.59
N GLU A 90 1.26 -12.32 -6.46
CA GLU A 90 2.32 -12.85 -5.59
C GLU A 90 1.89 -12.91 -4.13
N THR A 91 1.10 -11.96 -3.69
CA THR A 91 0.67 -11.88 -2.29
C THR A 91 -0.55 -12.77 -2.00
N TYR A 92 -1.53 -12.79 -2.88
CA TYR A 92 -2.81 -13.47 -2.64
C TYR A 92 -3.03 -14.73 -3.45
N GLY A 93 -2.13 -15.06 -4.36
CA GLY A 93 -2.19 -16.28 -5.16
C GLY A 93 -3.04 -16.22 -6.42
N ILE A 94 -3.85 -15.18 -6.58
CA ILE A 94 -4.67 -14.97 -7.77
C ILE A 94 -4.57 -13.51 -8.23
N PRO A 95 -4.75 -13.24 -9.54
CA PRO A 95 -4.80 -11.87 -10.03
C PRO A 95 -6.02 -11.13 -9.51
N PRO A 96 -5.96 -9.79 -9.41
CA PRO A 96 -7.12 -9.02 -8.92
C PRO A 96 -8.37 -9.19 -9.78
N THR A 97 -8.23 -9.40 -11.08
CA THR A 97 -9.38 -9.64 -11.96
C THR A 97 -10.09 -10.95 -11.64
N GLU A 98 -9.34 -12.00 -11.27
CA GLU A 98 -9.93 -13.27 -10.86
C GLU A 98 -10.61 -13.16 -9.51
N GLU A 99 -10.05 -12.39 -8.60
CA GLU A 99 -10.68 -12.16 -7.31
C GLU A 99 -12.04 -11.48 -7.49
N LEU A 100 -12.12 -10.51 -8.37
CA LEU A 100 -13.37 -9.81 -8.69
C LEU A 100 -14.42 -10.79 -9.26
N GLN A 101 -14.01 -11.62 -10.22
CA GLN A 101 -14.89 -12.63 -10.84
C GLN A 101 -15.36 -13.65 -9.81
N HIS A 102 -14.46 -14.10 -8.95
CA HIS A 102 -14.77 -15.08 -7.92
C HIS A 102 -15.83 -14.55 -6.94
N GLU A 103 -15.66 -13.32 -6.46
CA GLU A 103 -16.62 -12.69 -5.57
C GLU A 103 -17.99 -12.50 -6.24
N THR A 104 -17.99 -12.14 -7.53
CA THR A 104 -19.19 -12.00 -8.32
C THR A 104 -19.90 -13.35 -8.47
N SER A 105 -19.14 -14.42 -8.68
CA SER A 105 -19.70 -15.76 -8.83
C SER A 105 -20.36 -16.28 -7.55
N LEU A 106 -19.87 -15.83 -6.40
CA LEU A 106 -20.43 -16.23 -5.10
C LEU A 106 -21.70 -15.45 -4.75
N ALA A 107 -21.90 -14.33 -5.42
CA ALA A 107 -23.08 -13.53 -5.20
C ALA A 107 -24.29 -14.10 -5.94
#